data_eb4d658566013b9ee74538998dfe35cc
#
_entry.id   eb4d658566013b9ee74538998dfe35cc
#
_cell.length_a   1.000
_cell.length_b   1.000
_cell.length_c   1.000
_cell.angle_alpha   90.00
_cell.angle_beta   90.00
_cell.angle_gamma   90.00
#
_symmetry.space_group_name_H-M   'P 1'
#
loop_
_entity.id
_entity.type
_entity.pdbx_description
1 polymer ?
#
loop_
_entity_poly.entity_id
_entity_poly.type
_entity_poly.pdbx_seq_one_letter_code
_entity_poly.pdbx_strand_id
1 'polypeptide(L)'
;MRVIGSLQDRVRVAVTMTALLGAACSPTPTPAPQPVTRTPQLVPAPVSMTPVAGAPFTLRNTSNVVVDAGNTEAAAIGEALAAKLRPATGYPVNVVSGPTTPGAIVLRLGGAPATVGSEGYQLNATADSIVVVANQPAGLFHAIQTIRQLLPVDIESDIGVDRNLWTIPAVTITDYPRFAWRGAMLDVARHFFTVKEVQQYIDLLALYKMNTLHLHLADDQGWRIQLNSRPRLTEVGSVTQVGGGPGGYYTQQDYQNIIRYAAARYITVVPEIDMPAHSNAGLTGYPEFACSARPTGLYTGTDVGWSSLCVDKEETYAYVDDIVREISAMTPGPYFHVGGDEVATLTNAQYVKFVERVQAIVNKYGKKMVGWEEITKARLLPTTIAQQWKSDSATAAVAQGAKLIMSPANKIYLDMKYTPATELGLNWAAYVTVRDAYDWDPAMYLKGVTEQSIVGVEAPIWSETLRNIGAVFYLALPRMPAVAEIGWTPQAGRSWESFRSRLVTHEPRWHYLGWNYFRSPQLPW
;
A
#
# COMPACT_ATOMS: atom_id res chain seq x y z
N MET A 1 17.80 53.52 64.33
CA MET A 1 18.77 54.43 64.94
C MET A 1 19.44 55.21 63.80
N ARG A 2 19.20 56.57 63.87
CA ARG A 2 20.00 57.67 63.27
C ARG A 2 20.47 57.54 61.83
N VAL A 3 20.19 58.44 60.98
CA VAL A 3 19.85 59.88 60.84
C VAL A 3 20.82 60.52 59.82
N ILE A 4 20.23 61.20 58.83
CA ILE A 4 20.55 62.49 58.20
C ILE A 4 21.80 62.62 57.31
N GLY A 5 21.54 63.25 56.15
CA GLY A 5 22.37 64.30 55.65
C GLY A 5 22.16 64.62 54.16
N SER A 6 21.39 65.65 53.90
CA SER A 6 21.21 66.42 52.67
C SER A 6 22.49 67.06 52.19
N LEU A 7 22.66 67.36 50.91
CA LEU A 7 22.87 68.70 50.39
C LEU A 7 22.71 68.76 48.86
N GLN A 8 21.97 69.76 48.44
CA GLN A 8 21.81 70.24 47.06
C GLN A 8 23.03 70.99 46.62
N ASP A 9 23.44 70.83 45.35
CA ASP A 9 24.08 71.95 44.64
C ASP A 9 23.62 71.96 43.18
N ARG A 10 23.12 73.08 42.77
CA ARG A 10 22.64 73.40 41.44
C ARG A 10 23.77 73.96 40.62
N VAL A 11 24.10 73.27 39.50
CA VAL A 11 24.93 73.89 38.44
C VAL A 11 24.04 74.06 37.19
N ARG A 12 23.83 75.31 36.80
CA ARG A 12 23.19 75.69 35.55
C ARG A 12 24.25 75.60 34.43
N VAL A 13 24.05 74.78 33.45
CA VAL A 13 24.79 74.78 32.16
C VAL A 13 23.82 75.21 31.06
N ALA A 14 24.14 76.36 30.42
CA ALA A 14 23.41 76.82 29.25
C ALA A 14 23.81 75.96 28.04
N VAL A 15 22.84 75.29 27.37
CA VAL A 15 23.04 74.55 26.15
C VAL A 15 22.54 75.42 24.99
N THR A 16 23.47 75.80 24.14
CA THR A 16 23.20 76.43 22.84
C THR A 16 22.66 75.40 21.85
N MET A 17 21.46 75.65 21.36
CA MET A 17 20.76 74.75 20.44
C MET A 17 21.23 75.06 19.00
N THR A 18 22.07 74.21 18.41
CA THR A 18 22.40 74.25 16.99
C THR A 18 21.48 73.28 16.24
N ALA A 19 20.58 73.80 15.40
CA ALA A 19 19.66 73.01 14.57
C ALA A 19 20.43 72.37 13.40
N LEU A 20 20.65 71.08 13.49
CA LEU A 20 21.07 70.27 12.35
C LEU A 20 19.82 69.73 11.63
N LEU A 21 19.59 70.17 10.40
CA LEU A 21 18.66 69.58 9.45
C LEU A 21 19.14 68.20 9.07
N GLY A 22 18.59 67.16 9.75
CA GLY A 22 18.82 65.76 9.39
C GLY A 22 17.89 65.37 8.24
N ALA A 23 18.46 65.08 7.08
CA ALA A 23 17.76 64.41 5.98
C ALA A 23 17.26 63.02 6.46
N ALA A 24 15.94 62.87 6.57
CA ALA A 24 15.33 61.57 6.89
C ALA A 24 15.54 60.59 5.69
N CYS A 25 16.51 59.67 5.81
CA CYS A 25 16.53 58.50 4.97
C CYS A 25 15.34 57.61 5.35
N SER A 26 14.34 57.54 4.49
CA SER A 26 13.28 56.53 4.60
C SER A 26 13.89 55.16 4.48
N PRO A 27 13.66 54.21 5.37
CA PRO A 27 14.15 52.83 5.20
C PRO A 27 13.49 52.22 3.95
N THR A 28 14.33 51.76 3.03
CA THR A 28 13.87 50.97 1.88
C THR A 28 13.11 49.76 2.43
N PRO A 29 11.86 49.48 1.97
CA PRO A 29 11.11 48.32 2.46
C PRO A 29 11.93 47.06 2.13
N THR A 30 12.22 46.28 3.17
CA THR A 30 12.82 44.95 3.02
C THR A 30 11.91 44.14 2.09
N PRO A 31 12.41 43.58 1.00
CA PRO A 31 11.59 42.73 0.13
C PRO A 31 10.96 41.63 1.00
N ALA A 32 9.65 41.43 0.86
CA ALA A 32 8.98 40.31 1.49
C ALA A 32 9.72 39.02 1.12
N PRO A 33 9.96 38.10 2.07
CA PRO A 33 10.63 36.85 1.77
C PRO A 33 9.87 36.17 0.63
N GLN A 34 10.58 35.95 -0.48
CA GLN A 34 10.04 35.20 -1.61
C GLN A 34 9.60 33.82 -1.08
N PRO A 35 8.40 33.34 -1.41
CA PRO A 35 8.00 32.01 -1.02
C PRO A 35 9.02 31.03 -1.60
N VAL A 36 9.73 30.34 -0.71
CA VAL A 36 10.63 29.25 -1.12
C VAL A 36 9.72 28.20 -1.75
N THR A 37 9.75 28.11 -3.07
CA THR A 37 9.01 27.10 -3.83
C THR A 37 9.65 25.75 -3.53
N ARG A 38 9.20 25.10 -2.46
CA ARG A 38 9.67 23.77 -2.08
C ARG A 38 9.19 22.80 -3.15
N THR A 39 10.11 22.13 -3.84
CA THR A 39 9.78 21.08 -4.80
C THR A 39 8.95 20.00 -4.10
N PRO A 40 7.76 19.64 -4.61
CA PRO A 40 6.93 18.61 -4.01
C PRO A 40 7.67 17.28 -3.88
N GLN A 41 7.51 16.63 -2.72
CA GLN A 41 8.21 15.39 -2.37
C GLN A 41 7.24 14.20 -2.45
N LEU A 42 6.80 13.86 -3.67
CA LEU A 42 5.83 12.80 -3.93
C LEU A 42 6.49 11.42 -3.97
N VAL A 43 5.85 10.43 -3.36
CA VAL A 43 6.19 9.01 -3.45
C VAL A 43 4.91 8.21 -3.71
N PRO A 44 4.83 7.43 -4.79
CA PRO A 44 5.77 7.28 -5.91
C PRO A 44 5.99 8.57 -6.67
N ALA A 45 7.18 8.70 -7.32
CA ALA A 45 7.44 9.81 -8.23
C ALA A 45 6.47 9.76 -9.42
N PRO A 46 5.83 10.89 -9.78
CA PRO A 46 4.97 10.95 -10.95
C PRO A 46 5.78 10.86 -12.25
N VAL A 47 5.11 10.45 -13.33
CA VAL A 47 5.71 10.39 -14.67
C VAL A 47 6.24 11.75 -15.10
N SER A 48 5.48 12.81 -14.83
CA SER A 48 5.90 14.19 -15.11
C SER A 48 5.35 15.13 -14.05
N MET A 49 6.22 16.02 -13.57
CA MET A 49 5.85 17.09 -12.63
C MET A 49 6.63 18.36 -13.01
N THR A 50 5.93 19.41 -13.39
CA THR A 50 6.51 20.67 -13.81
C THR A 50 6.00 21.81 -12.94
N PRO A 51 6.88 22.54 -12.23
CA PRO A 51 6.49 23.75 -11.53
C PRO A 51 5.88 24.78 -12.50
N VAL A 52 4.83 25.46 -12.07
CA VAL A 52 4.17 26.53 -12.81
C VAL A 52 4.49 27.86 -12.14
N ALA A 53 4.77 28.89 -12.91
CA ALA A 53 4.97 30.23 -12.36
C ALA A 53 3.64 30.75 -11.80
N GLY A 54 3.68 31.33 -10.59
CA GLY A 54 2.50 31.89 -9.94
C GLY A 54 2.48 31.62 -8.44
N ALA A 55 1.46 32.17 -7.77
CA ALA A 55 1.23 31.93 -6.36
C ALA A 55 0.73 30.48 -6.14
N PRO A 56 1.00 29.88 -4.96
CA PRO A 56 0.46 28.58 -4.61
C PRO A 56 -1.06 28.62 -4.46
N PHE A 57 -1.71 27.48 -4.71
CA PHE A 57 -3.09 27.26 -4.27
C PHE A 57 -3.16 27.35 -2.74
N THR A 58 -4.21 27.98 -2.22
CA THR A 58 -4.46 28.03 -0.78
C THR A 58 -5.84 27.46 -0.48
N LEU A 59 -5.89 26.37 0.26
CA LEU A 59 -7.14 25.82 0.79
C LEU A 59 -7.67 26.75 1.89
N ARG A 60 -8.96 27.10 1.80
CA ARG A 60 -9.65 28.05 2.70
C ARG A 60 -10.92 27.41 3.24
N ASN A 61 -11.52 28.03 4.26
CA ASN A 61 -12.81 27.60 4.79
C ASN A 61 -13.97 27.70 3.77
N THR A 62 -13.78 28.45 2.67
CA THR A 62 -14.73 28.56 1.55
C THR A 62 -14.43 27.59 0.41
N SER A 63 -13.33 26.83 0.49
CA SER A 63 -12.95 25.85 -0.53
C SER A 63 -13.91 24.67 -0.54
N ASN A 64 -14.29 24.24 -1.73
CA ASN A 64 -15.14 23.08 -1.97
C ASN A 64 -14.45 22.10 -2.90
N VAL A 65 -14.85 20.83 -2.83
CA VAL A 65 -14.57 19.85 -3.88
C VAL A 65 -15.71 19.91 -4.89
N VAL A 66 -15.40 20.24 -6.15
CA VAL A 66 -16.39 20.37 -7.21
C VAL A 66 -16.32 19.14 -8.12
N VAL A 67 -17.46 18.53 -8.40
CA VAL A 67 -17.60 17.39 -9.29
C VAL A 67 -18.64 17.66 -10.37
N ASP A 68 -18.63 16.88 -11.45
CA ASP A 68 -19.66 16.97 -12.49
C ASP A 68 -21.01 16.46 -11.96
N ALA A 69 -22.10 17.14 -12.33
CA ALA A 69 -23.44 16.79 -11.89
C ALA A 69 -23.82 15.35 -12.29
N GLY A 70 -24.41 14.62 -11.34
CA GLY A 70 -24.83 13.23 -11.56
C GLY A 70 -23.70 12.19 -11.49
N ASN A 71 -22.45 12.59 -11.32
CA ASN A 71 -21.33 11.65 -11.20
C ASN A 71 -21.15 11.21 -9.74
N THR A 72 -21.81 10.11 -9.35
CA THR A 72 -21.80 9.58 -7.98
C THR A 72 -20.42 9.05 -7.57
N GLU A 73 -19.64 8.48 -8.48
CA GLU A 73 -18.29 7.97 -8.20
C GLU A 73 -17.32 9.13 -7.93
N ALA A 74 -17.32 10.15 -8.75
CA ALA A 74 -16.50 11.34 -8.51
C ALA A 74 -16.91 12.03 -7.19
N ALA A 75 -18.21 12.07 -6.86
CA ALA A 75 -18.69 12.60 -5.59
C ALA A 75 -18.20 11.78 -4.39
N ALA A 76 -18.20 10.46 -4.47
CA ALA A 76 -17.66 9.58 -3.42
C ALA A 76 -16.14 9.78 -3.22
N ILE A 77 -15.38 9.93 -4.31
CA ILE A 77 -13.93 10.25 -4.25
C ILE A 77 -13.72 11.64 -3.67
N GLY A 78 -14.53 12.61 -4.06
CA GLY A 78 -14.52 13.97 -3.50
C GLY A 78 -14.77 13.97 -2.00
N GLU A 79 -15.72 13.16 -1.53
CA GLU A 79 -16.02 13.01 -0.10
C GLU A 79 -14.87 12.32 0.64
N ALA A 80 -14.22 11.31 0.05
CA ALA A 80 -13.03 10.69 0.63
C ALA A 80 -11.88 11.72 0.83
N LEU A 81 -11.67 12.63 -0.11
CA LEU A 81 -10.74 13.74 0.05
C LEU A 81 -11.21 14.70 1.14
N ALA A 82 -12.45 15.17 1.07
CA ALA A 82 -13.02 16.12 2.01
C ALA A 82 -12.99 15.59 3.46
N ALA A 83 -13.33 14.33 3.66
CA ALA A 83 -13.25 13.65 4.96
C ALA A 83 -11.83 13.64 5.54
N LYS A 84 -10.80 13.57 4.67
CA LYS A 84 -9.39 13.67 5.10
C LYS A 84 -8.95 15.10 5.43
N LEU A 85 -9.52 16.09 4.75
CA LEU A 85 -9.13 17.50 4.94
C LEU A 85 -9.79 18.13 6.16
N ARG A 86 -11.04 17.80 6.47
CA ARG A 86 -11.85 18.42 7.51
C ARG A 86 -11.24 18.37 8.90
N PRO A 87 -10.74 17.24 9.42
CA PRO A 87 -10.24 17.17 10.80
C PRO A 87 -9.09 18.14 11.07
N ALA A 88 -8.05 18.10 10.25
CA ALA A 88 -6.86 18.92 10.44
C ALA A 88 -7.11 20.42 10.22
N THR A 89 -7.94 20.76 9.23
CA THR A 89 -8.17 22.15 8.83
C THR A 89 -9.26 22.84 9.63
N GLY A 90 -10.23 22.09 10.17
CA GLY A 90 -11.47 22.63 10.73
C GLY A 90 -12.39 23.25 9.68
N TYR A 91 -12.10 23.13 8.39
CA TYR A 91 -12.90 23.68 7.30
C TYR A 91 -14.02 22.71 6.88
N PRO A 92 -15.20 23.20 6.45
CA PRO A 92 -16.33 22.35 6.09
C PRO A 92 -16.08 21.51 4.83
N VAL A 93 -15.26 21.97 3.91
CA VAL A 93 -14.89 21.34 2.62
C VAL A 93 -16.03 20.50 2.05
N ASN A 94 -17.05 21.17 1.49
CA ASN A 94 -18.24 20.50 0.96
C ASN A 94 -17.94 19.90 -0.43
N VAL A 95 -18.59 18.80 -0.74
CA VAL A 95 -18.63 18.25 -2.11
C VAL A 95 -19.87 18.79 -2.81
N VAL A 96 -19.67 19.51 -3.90
CA VAL A 96 -20.74 20.20 -4.63
C VAL A 96 -20.65 19.92 -6.12
N SER A 97 -21.79 20.00 -6.82
CA SER A 97 -21.82 19.93 -8.28
C SER A 97 -21.97 21.32 -8.87
N GLY A 98 -21.22 21.60 -9.95
CA GLY A 98 -21.34 22.89 -10.62
C GLY A 98 -20.10 23.37 -11.35
N PRO A 99 -20.07 24.66 -11.73
CA PRO A 99 -18.91 25.25 -12.38
C PRO A 99 -17.72 25.38 -11.41
N THR A 100 -16.52 25.44 -11.95
CA THR A 100 -15.31 25.75 -11.18
C THR A 100 -15.42 27.13 -10.56
N THR A 101 -15.19 27.21 -9.25
CA THR A 101 -15.15 28.46 -8.49
C THR A 101 -13.73 28.72 -7.98
N PRO A 102 -13.33 29.98 -7.75
CA PRO A 102 -12.04 30.29 -7.14
C PRO A 102 -11.88 29.58 -5.78
N GLY A 103 -10.70 28.98 -5.56
CA GLY A 103 -10.40 28.22 -4.34
C GLY A 103 -10.94 26.77 -4.33
N ALA A 104 -11.50 26.28 -5.45
CA ALA A 104 -12.03 24.91 -5.53
C ALA A 104 -10.97 23.87 -5.90
N ILE A 105 -11.21 22.64 -5.43
CA ILE A 105 -10.59 21.41 -5.93
C ILE A 105 -11.60 20.74 -6.85
N VAL A 106 -11.28 20.59 -8.12
CA VAL A 106 -12.19 20.10 -9.16
C VAL A 106 -11.79 18.70 -9.60
N LEU A 107 -12.72 17.75 -9.54
CA LEU A 107 -12.51 16.37 -9.98
C LEU A 107 -13.43 16.07 -11.18
N ARG A 108 -12.85 15.75 -12.33
CA ARG A 108 -13.57 15.46 -13.57
C ARG A 108 -13.24 14.08 -14.11
N LEU A 109 -14.28 13.35 -14.49
CA LEU A 109 -14.14 12.07 -15.21
C LEU A 109 -14.31 12.28 -16.71
N GLY A 110 -13.38 11.69 -17.46
CA GLY A 110 -13.29 11.83 -18.92
C GLY A 110 -12.49 13.06 -19.35
N GLY A 111 -11.96 12.98 -20.58
CA GLY A 111 -11.21 14.09 -21.18
C GLY A 111 -9.72 14.14 -20.86
N ALA A 112 -9.18 13.23 -20.07
CA ALA A 112 -7.73 13.08 -19.95
C ALA A 112 -7.14 12.40 -21.20
N PRO A 113 -5.87 12.67 -21.56
CA PRO A 113 -5.22 11.97 -22.66
C PRO A 113 -5.28 10.44 -22.48
N ALA A 114 -5.46 9.70 -23.58
CA ALA A 114 -5.51 8.23 -23.55
C ALA A 114 -4.25 7.59 -22.92
N THR A 115 -3.11 8.26 -22.99
CA THR A 115 -1.83 7.81 -22.45
C THR A 115 -1.84 7.63 -20.92
N VAL A 116 -2.74 8.30 -20.18
CA VAL A 116 -2.83 8.09 -18.74
C VAL A 116 -3.58 6.80 -18.37
N GLY A 117 -4.23 6.14 -19.32
CA GLY A 117 -4.93 4.88 -19.09
C GLY A 117 -6.09 4.99 -18.12
N SER A 118 -6.37 3.88 -17.42
CA SER A 118 -7.50 3.77 -16.48
C SER A 118 -7.17 4.23 -15.06
N GLU A 119 -5.90 4.23 -14.68
CA GLU A 119 -5.47 4.55 -13.32
C GLU A 119 -4.70 5.88 -13.21
N GLY A 120 -4.35 6.47 -14.33
CA GLY A 120 -3.62 7.74 -14.37
C GLY A 120 -4.54 8.96 -14.40
N TYR A 121 -3.92 10.12 -14.28
CA TYR A 121 -4.59 11.42 -14.20
C TYR A 121 -3.68 12.55 -14.68
N GLN A 122 -4.31 13.71 -14.94
CA GLN A 122 -3.64 15.00 -15.00
C GLN A 122 -4.12 15.86 -13.84
N LEU A 123 -3.20 16.59 -13.20
CA LEU A 123 -3.46 17.54 -12.14
C LEU A 123 -2.81 18.87 -12.50
N ASN A 124 -3.59 19.94 -12.43
CA ASN A 124 -3.09 21.31 -12.59
C ASN A 124 -3.48 22.12 -11.35
N ALA A 125 -2.49 22.54 -10.57
CA ALA A 125 -2.67 23.40 -9.41
C ALA A 125 -2.18 24.81 -9.74
N THR A 126 -3.05 25.79 -9.55
CA THR A 126 -2.78 27.22 -9.71
C THR A 126 -3.23 27.96 -8.46
N ALA A 127 -3.01 29.28 -8.38
CA ALA A 127 -3.53 30.07 -7.27
C ALA A 127 -5.06 30.02 -7.14
N ASP A 128 -5.76 29.84 -8.29
CA ASP A 128 -7.21 29.93 -8.35
C ASP A 128 -7.90 28.58 -8.06
N SER A 129 -7.31 27.46 -8.47
CA SER A 129 -7.94 26.14 -8.31
C SER A 129 -6.94 25.00 -8.49
N ILE A 130 -7.35 23.81 -8.04
CA ILE A 130 -6.75 22.55 -8.41
C ILE A 130 -7.74 21.84 -9.33
N VAL A 131 -7.32 21.49 -10.55
CA VAL A 131 -8.14 20.73 -11.50
C VAL A 131 -7.50 19.37 -11.73
N VAL A 132 -8.25 18.31 -11.48
CA VAL A 132 -7.88 16.93 -11.76
C VAL A 132 -8.79 16.40 -12.86
N VAL A 133 -8.18 15.74 -13.85
CA VAL A 133 -8.89 15.04 -14.93
C VAL A 133 -8.36 13.61 -15.02
N ALA A 134 -9.24 12.62 -15.02
CA ALA A 134 -8.91 11.20 -15.19
C ALA A 134 -9.95 10.50 -16.07
N ASN A 135 -9.55 9.42 -16.76
CA ASN A 135 -10.48 8.69 -17.63
C ASN A 135 -11.37 7.70 -16.87
N GLN A 136 -10.94 7.25 -15.68
CA GLN A 136 -11.68 6.33 -14.82
C GLN A 136 -11.58 6.78 -13.35
N PRO A 137 -12.51 6.34 -12.49
CA PRO A 137 -12.55 6.74 -11.09
C PRO A 137 -11.25 6.43 -10.31
N ALA A 138 -10.58 5.31 -10.60
CA ALA A 138 -9.30 4.96 -9.99
C ALA A 138 -8.23 6.05 -10.17
N GLY A 139 -8.18 6.68 -11.34
CA GLY A 139 -7.27 7.80 -11.61
C GLY A 139 -7.56 9.02 -10.73
N LEU A 140 -8.85 9.36 -10.52
CA LEU A 140 -9.22 10.41 -9.55
C LEU A 140 -8.81 10.06 -8.13
N PHE A 141 -8.98 8.79 -7.73
CA PHE A 141 -8.57 8.34 -6.40
C PHE A 141 -7.06 8.46 -6.20
N HIS A 142 -6.25 8.08 -7.20
CA HIS A 142 -4.80 8.26 -7.13
C HIS A 142 -4.39 9.75 -7.11
N ALA A 143 -5.13 10.59 -7.82
CA ALA A 143 -4.89 12.04 -7.80
C ALA A 143 -5.18 12.66 -6.42
N ILE A 144 -6.22 12.22 -5.70
CA ILE A 144 -6.46 12.75 -4.34
C ILE A 144 -5.37 12.30 -3.35
N GLN A 145 -4.73 11.14 -3.54
CA GLN A 145 -3.54 10.79 -2.74
C GLN A 145 -2.37 11.73 -3.06
N THR A 146 -2.22 12.16 -4.30
CA THR A 146 -1.23 13.18 -4.69
C THR A 146 -1.54 14.55 -4.07
N ILE A 147 -2.80 15.01 -4.10
CA ILE A 147 -3.22 16.25 -3.41
C ILE A 147 -2.89 16.17 -1.92
N ARG A 148 -3.18 15.04 -1.28
CA ARG A 148 -2.86 14.78 0.13
C ARG A 148 -1.36 14.89 0.41
N GLN A 149 -0.50 14.37 -0.48
CA GLN A 149 0.96 14.47 -0.33
C GLN A 149 1.51 15.87 -0.66
N LEU A 150 0.86 16.64 -1.53
CA LEU A 150 1.23 18.02 -1.85
C LEU A 150 0.94 19.00 -0.71
N LEU A 151 -0.07 18.73 0.11
CA LEU A 151 -0.40 19.52 1.31
C LEU A 151 0.66 19.35 2.39
N PRO A 152 0.78 20.31 3.30
CA PRO A 152 1.59 20.15 4.50
C PRO A 152 1.23 18.87 5.26
N VAL A 153 2.24 18.24 5.85
CA VAL A 153 2.09 16.93 6.51
C VAL A 153 1.05 16.93 7.63
N ASP A 154 0.84 18.06 8.28
CA ASP A 154 -0.16 18.25 9.34
C ASP A 154 -1.60 17.96 8.86
N ILE A 155 -1.84 17.84 7.54
CA ILE A 155 -3.12 17.42 6.97
C ILE A 155 -3.51 16.00 7.39
N GLU A 156 -2.56 15.21 7.87
CA GLU A 156 -2.80 13.87 8.38
C GLU A 156 -3.37 13.84 9.80
N SER A 157 -3.38 14.98 10.50
CA SER A 157 -3.92 15.07 11.86
C SER A 157 -5.43 14.77 11.88
N ASP A 158 -5.86 14.01 12.87
CA ASP A 158 -7.27 13.74 13.15
C ASP A 158 -7.92 14.81 14.05
N ILE A 159 -7.15 15.79 14.48
CA ILE A 159 -7.60 16.95 15.25
C ILE A 159 -7.18 18.25 14.58
N GLY A 160 -7.90 19.33 14.85
CA GLY A 160 -7.61 20.64 14.29
C GLY A 160 -6.19 21.11 14.59
N VAL A 161 -5.50 21.57 13.56
CA VAL A 161 -4.15 22.12 13.65
C VAL A 161 -4.22 23.63 13.38
N ASP A 162 -3.69 24.43 14.30
CA ASP A 162 -3.56 25.87 14.10
C ASP A 162 -2.44 26.15 13.10
N ARG A 163 -2.83 26.30 11.84
CA ARG A 163 -1.93 26.59 10.73
C ARG A 163 -2.50 27.73 9.90
N ASN A 164 -1.69 28.75 9.69
CA ASN A 164 -2.12 29.94 8.96
C ASN A 164 -2.45 29.69 7.49
N LEU A 165 -1.75 28.73 6.84
CA LEU A 165 -1.91 28.48 5.41
C LEU A 165 -1.79 26.99 5.07
N TRP A 166 -2.81 26.45 4.42
CA TRP A 166 -2.82 25.13 3.78
C TRP A 166 -2.56 25.31 2.29
N THR A 167 -1.28 25.23 1.88
CA THR A 167 -0.87 25.57 0.52
C THR A 167 -0.37 24.38 -0.27
N ILE A 168 -0.64 24.40 -1.58
CA ILE A 168 -0.08 23.50 -2.58
C ILE A 168 0.69 24.33 -3.59
N PRO A 169 1.95 24.03 -3.91
CA PRO A 169 2.70 24.73 -4.94
C PRO A 169 1.99 24.71 -6.29
N ALA A 170 2.12 25.77 -7.07
CA ALA A 170 1.63 25.80 -8.44
C ALA A 170 2.41 24.79 -9.27
N VAL A 171 1.73 23.77 -9.81
CA VAL A 171 2.35 22.62 -10.46
C VAL A 171 1.40 21.95 -11.46
N THR A 172 1.93 21.46 -12.57
CA THR A 172 1.23 20.54 -13.46
C THR A 172 1.84 19.15 -13.34
N ILE A 173 1.00 18.13 -13.17
CA ILE A 173 1.39 16.73 -13.06
C ILE A 173 0.63 15.91 -14.10
N THR A 174 1.35 15.04 -14.82
CA THR A 174 0.78 13.94 -15.59
C THR A 174 1.33 12.65 -15.01
N ASP A 175 0.45 11.73 -14.61
CA ASP A 175 0.85 10.57 -13.85
C ASP A 175 0.02 9.33 -14.18
N TYR A 176 0.68 8.16 -14.25
CA TYR A 176 0.07 6.87 -14.51
C TYR A 176 1.03 5.73 -14.12
N PRO A 177 0.51 4.53 -13.79
CA PRO A 177 1.35 3.44 -13.36
C PRO A 177 2.14 2.78 -14.50
N ARG A 178 3.33 2.28 -14.19
CA ARG A 178 4.14 1.42 -15.05
C ARG A 178 3.51 0.03 -15.22
N PHE A 179 3.04 -0.57 -14.11
CA PHE A 179 2.46 -1.91 -14.09
C PHE A 179 1.00 -1.88 -13.62
N ALA A 180 0.20 -2.79 -14.18
CA ALA A 180 -1.20 -2.96 -13.79
C ALA A 180 -1.39 -3.61 -12.42
N TRP A 181 -0.44 -4.46 -11.97
CA TRP A 181 -0.45 -5.08 -10.64
C TRP A 181 0.61 -4.43 -9.74
N ARG A 182 0.16 -3.84 -8.66
CA ARG A 182 0.99 -3.23 -7.63
C ARG A 182 0.48 -3.75 -6.30
N GLY A 183 0.94 -4.96 -5.96
CA GLY A 183 0.41 -5.76 -4.88
C GLY A 183 1.22 -5.70 -3.60
N ALA A 184 0.55 -6.00 -2.51
CA ALA A 184 1.17 -6.43 -1.27
C ALA A 184 0.37 -7.57 -0.66
N MET A 185 1.06 -8.59 -0.17
CA MET A 185 0.44 -9.70 0.54
C MET A 185 0.56 -9.47 2.05
N LEU A 186 -0.49 -9.82 2.78
CA LEU A 186 -0.51 -9.90 4.23
C LEU A 186 -0.84 -11.33 4.65
N ASP A 187 0.09 -11.98 5.34
CA ASP A 187 -0.15 -13.27 5.98
C ASP A 187 -0.95 -13.05 7.27
N VAL A 188 -2.20 -13.52 7.25
CA VAL A 188 -3.10 -13.51 8.42
C VAL A 188 -3.25 -14.91 9.05
N ALA A 189 -2.56 -15.91 8.48
CA ALA A 189 -2.63 -17.31 8.92
C ALA A 189 -1.65 -17.60 10.07
N ARG A 190 -0.38 -17.17 9.96
CA ARG A 190 0.62 -17.38 11.02
C ARG A 190 0.30 -16.59 12.27
N HIS A 191 -0.11 -15.32 12.12
CA HIS A 191 -0.77 -14.55 13.17
C HIS A 191 -2.05 -13.92 12.64
N PHE A 192 -3.09 -13.89 13.46
CA PHE A 192 -4.38 -13.32 13.07
C PHE A 192 -4.38 -11.80 13.27
N PHE A 193 -4.86 -11.08 12.25
CA PHE A 193 -5.08 -9.63 12.30
C PHE A 193 -6.57 -9.32 12.19
N THR A 194 -7.06 -8.42 13.03
CA THR A 194 -8.45 -7.99 13.02
C THR A 194 -8.82 -7.25 11.74
N VAL A 195 -10.12 -7.15 11.43
CA VAL A 195 -10.62 -6.35 10.29
C VAL A 195 -10.04 -4.94 10.30
N LYS A 196 -9.98 -4.30 11.48
CA LYS A 196 -9.43 -2.94 11.63
C LYS A 196 -7.95 -2.88 11.26
N GLU A 197 -7.16 -3.86 11.66
CA GLU A 197 -5.73 -3.92 11.33
C GLU A 197 -5.50 -4.13 9.82
N VAL A 198 -6.30 -4.99 9.20
CA VAL A 198 -6.27 -5.16 7.73
C VAL A 198 -6.66 -3.85 7.02
N GLN A 199 -7.65 -3.12 7.54
CA GLN A 199 -8.04 -1.81 7.00
C GLN A 199 -6.91 -0.78 7.14
N GLN A 200 -6.16 -0.78 8.22
CA GLN A 200 -4.97 0.08 8.36
C GLN A 200 -3.88 -0.26 7.34
N TYR A 201 -3.70 -1.56 7.04
CA TYR A 201 -2.77 -1.97 5.98
C TYR A 201 -3.26 -1.53 4.59
N ILE A 202 -4.56 -1.62 4.32
CA ILE A 202 -5.19 -1.09 3.09
C ILE A 202 -4.96 0.43 2.97
N ASP A 203 -5.02 1.19 4.05
CA ASP A 203 -4.75 2.64 4.04
C ASP A 203 -3.29 2.97 3.67
N LEU A 204 -2.34 2.14 4.13
CA LEU A 204 -0.93 2.23 3.70
C LEU A 204 -0.80 2.01 2.19
N LEU A 205 -1.43 0.95 1.67
CA LEU A 205 -1.42 0.63 0.24
C LEU A 205 -2.01 1.77 -0.59
N ALA A 206 -3.16 2.31 -0.17
CA ALA A 206 -3.85 3.39 -0.84
C ALA A 206 -3.00 4.67 -0.92
N LEU A 207 -2.32 5.06 0.17
CA LEU A 207 -1.47 6.25 0.20
C LEU A 207 -0.37 6.20 -0.85
N TYR A 208 0.18 5.01 -1.11
CA TYR A 208 1.27 4.78 -2.07
C TYR A 208 0.80 4.22 -3.41
N LYS A 209 -0.50 4.35 -3.73
CA LYS A 209 -1.10 3.97 -5.04
C LYS A 209 -0.93 2.49 -5.40
N MET A 210 -0.82 1.61 -4.39
CA MET A 210 -0.94 0.17 -4.58
C MET A 210 -2.40 -0.17 -4.87
N ASN A 211 -2.65 -1.20 -5.69
CA ASN A 211 -4.01 -1.54 -6.14
C ASN A 211 -4.42 -3.00 -5.88
N THR A 212 -3.57 -3.78 -5.22
CA THR A 212 -3.87 -5.18 -4.92
C THR A 212 -3.48 -5.53 -3.48
N LEU A 213 -4.43 -6.08 -2.73
CA LEU A 213 -4.20 -6.72 -1.45
C LEU A 213 -4.35 -8.23 -1.61
N HIS A 214 -3.26 -8.95 -1.53
CA HIS A 214 -3.25 -10.40 -1.45
C HIS A 214 -3.38 -10.82 0.02
N LEU A 215 -4.41 -11.59 0.37
CA LEU A 215 -4.64 -12.10 1.72
C LEU A 215 -4.32 -13.59 1.76
N HIS A 216 -3.27 -13.96 2.48
CA HIS A 216 -2.91 -15.34 2.76
C HIS A 216 -3.76 -15.85 3.93
N LEU A 217 -4.89 -16.52 3.60
CA LEU A 217 -5.99 -16.80 4.51
C LEU A 217 -5.87 -18.15 5.22
N ALA A 218 -5.00 -19.04 4.75
CA ALA A 218 -4.85 -20.36 5.34
C ALA A 218 -3.42 -20.87 5.20
N ASP A 219 -2.92 -21.48 6.28
CA ASP A 219 -1.63 -22.15 6.37
C ASP A 219 -1.65 -23.23 7.46
N ASP A 220 -0.53 -23.82 7.81
CA ASP A 220 -0.43 -24.90 8.81
C ASP A 220 -0.91 -24.47 10.21
N GLN A 221 -0.79 -23.18 10.56
CA GLN A 221 -1.10 -22.66 11.89
C GLN A 221 -2.53 -22.15 12.02
N GLY A 222 -3.16 -21.73 10.91
CA GLY A 222 -4.48 -21.13 11.00
C GLY A 222 -5.25 -21.07 9.69
N TRP A 223 -6.55 -21.33 9.81
CA TRP A 223 -7.54 -21.10 8.77
C TRP A 223 -8.37 -19.86 9.14
N ARG A 224 -8.40 -18.82 8.30
CA ARG A 224 -8.87 -17.50 8.70
C ARG A 224 -10.15 -17.01 8.01
N ILE A 225 -10.86 -17.85 7.26
CA ILE A 225 -12.10 -17.46 6.58
C ILE A 225 -13.22 -18.47 6.82
N GLN A 226 -14.41 -17.98 7.22
CA GLN A 226 -15.60 -18.80 7.44
C GLN A 226 -16.19 -19.29 6.13
N LEU A 227 -16.40 -20.62 6.04
CA LEU A 227 -17.16 -21.27 4.97
C LEU A 227 -18.34 -22.04 5.55
N ASN A 228 -19.54 -21.77 5.04
CA ASN A 228 -20.75 -22.43 5.51
C ASN A 228 -20.80 -23.92 5.09
N SER A 229 -20.22 -24.24 3.93
CA SER A 229 -20.14 -25.63 3.46
C SER A 229 -19.13 -26.47 4.24
N ARG A 230 -18.16 -25.81 4.92
CA ARG A 230 -17.06 -26.48 5.64
C ARG A 230 -16.82 -25.83 7.01
N PRO A 231 -17.80 -25.85 7.96
CA PRO A 231 -17.72 -25.08 9.20
C PRO A 231 -16.52 -25.45 10.10
N ARG A 232 -16.10 -26.72 10.11
CA ARG A 232 -14.97 -27.18 10.91
C ARG A 232 -13.63 -26.53 10.53
N LEU A 233 -13.52 -25.91 9.34
CA LEU A 233 -12.34 -25.13 8.96
C LEU A 233 -12.07 -23.99 9.95
N THR A 234 -13.12 -23.30 10.40
CA THR A 234 -13.00 -22.24 11.42
C THR A 234 -13.21 -22.74 12.84
N GLU A 235 -14.13 -23.67 13.06
CA GLU A 235 -14.39 -24.22 14.41
C GLU A 235 -13.14 -24.88 15.03
N VAL A 236 -12.31 -25.51 14.20
CA VAL A 236 -11.11 -26.25 14.64
C VAL A 236 -9.83 -25.58 14.15
N GLY A 237 -9.77 -25.21 12.84
CA GLY A 237 -8.54 -24.72 12.20
C GLY A 237 -8.17 -23.27 12.52
N SER A 238 -9.04 -22.49 13.18
CA SER A 238 -8.77 -21.08 13.48
C SER A 238 -8.29 -20.77 14.89
N VAL A 239 -8.28 -21.76 15.78
CA VAL A 239 -8.20 -21.52 17.23
C VAL A 239 -6.80 -21.19 17.75
N THR A 240 -5.77 -21.32 16.93
CA THR A 240 -4.37 -21.05 17.33
C THR A 240 -3.60 -20.25 16.28
N GLN A 241 -2.31 -19.98 16.56
CA GLN A 241 -1.37 -19.24 15.72
C GLN A 241 0.07 -19.60 16.12
N VAL A 242 1.07 -19.03 15.45
CA VAL A 242 2.49 -19.26 15.80
C VAL A 242 2.76 -18.89 17.26
N GLY A 243 3.48 -19.77 17.95
CA GLY A 243 3.79 -19.63 19.38
C GLY A 243 2.61 -19.86 20.32
N GLY A 244 1.44 -20.26 19.80
CA GLY A 244 0.21 -20.47 20.56
C GLY A 244 -0.57 -19.18 20.85
N GLY A 245 -1.61 -19.32 21.67
CA GLY A 245 -2.52 -18.22 22.00
C GLY A 245 -3.78 -18.24 21.14
N PRO A 246 -4.68 -17.28 21.34
CA PRO A 246 -5.94 -17.23 20.61
C PRO A 246 -5.67 -16.92 19.14
N GLY A 247 -6.20 -17.74 18.26
CA GLY A 247 -6.26 -17.45 16.85
C GLY A 247 -7.40 -16.47 16.53
N GLY A 248 -8.08 -16.71 15.43
CA GLY A 248 -9.21 -15.91 14.99
C GLY A 248 -9.55 -16.23 13.54
N TYR A 249 -10.66 -15.71 13.07
CA TYR A 249 -11.07 -15.82 11.68
C TYR A 249 -12.00 -14.68 11.30
N TYR A 250 -12.13 -14.45 10.02
CA TYR A 250 -13.13 -13.53 9.45
C TYR A 250 -14.42 -14.31 9.19
N THR A 251 -15.52 -13.82 9.75
CA THR A 251 -16.84 -14.22 9.27
C THR A 251 -16.99 -13.81 7.79
N GLN A 252 -17.96 -14.38 7.09
CA GLN A 252 -18.25 -13.94 5.73
C GLN A 252 -18.53 -12.43 5.66
N GLN A 253 -19.20 -11.90 6.68
CA GLN A 253 -19.49 -10.46 6.80
C GLN A 253 -18.21 -9.64 7.02
N ASP A 254 -17.27 -10.11 7.85
CA ASP A 254 -15.98 -9.46 8.08
C ASP A 254 -15.14 -9.40 6.80
N TYR A 255 -15.09 -10.52 6.07
CA TYR A 255 -14.39 -10.58 4.80
C TYR A 255 -15.00 -9.63 3.75
N GLN A 256 -16.34 -9.58 3.66
CA GLN A 256 -17.02 -8.61 2.81
C GLN A 256 -16.78 -7.17 3.25
N ASN A 257 -16.63 -6.89 4.55
CA ASN A 257 -16.26 -5.57 5.06
C ASN A 257 -14.85 -5.17 4.58
N ILE A 258 -13.88 -6.09 4.64
CA ILE A 258 -12.54 -5.88 4.10
C ILE A 258 -12.60 -5.56 2.60
N ILE A 259 -13.33 -6.36 1.82
CA ILE A 259 -13.49 -6.17 0.37
C ILE A 259 -14.09 -4.80 0.05
N ARG A 260 -15.18 -4.40 0.72
CA ARG A 260 -15.81 -3.09 0.49
C ARG A 260 -14.88 -1.93 0.85
N TYR A 261 -14.13 -2.07 1.94
CA TYR A 261 -13.16 -1.05 2.35
C TYR A 261 -12.01 -0.90 1.34
N ALA A 262 -11.50 -2.01 0.81
CA ALA A 262 -10.50 -2.02 -0.25
C ALA A 262 -11.05 -1.45 -1.56
N ALA A 263 -12.25 -1.88 -1.97
CA ALA A 263 -12.91 -1.43 -3.20
C ALA A 263 -13.15 0.09 -3.22
N ALA A 264 -13.52 0.68 -2.07
CA ALA A 264 -13.66 2.13 -1.92
C ALA A 264 -12.32 2.90 -2.11
N ARG A 265 -11.19 2.17 -2.15
CA ARG A 265 -9.83 2.67 -2.42
C ARG A 265 -9.26 2.15 -3.73
N TYR A 266 -10.09 1.54 -4.57
CA TYR A 266 -9.69 0.92 -5.85
C TYR A 266 -8.60 -0.14 -5.68
N ILE A 267 -8.64 -0.86 -4.55
CA ILE A 267 -7.77 -2.00 -4.24
C ILE A 267 -8.56 -3.30 -4.41
N THR A 268 -8.04 -4.19 -5.24
CA THR A 268 -8.59 -5.53 -5.45
C THR A 268 -8.06 -6.47 -4.36
N VAL A 269 -8.95 -7.19 -3.69
CA VAL A 269 -8.58 -8.26 -2.77
C VAL A 269 -8.41 -9.56 -3.56
N VAL A 270 -7.27 -10.23 -3.38
CA VAL A 270 -6.97 -11.56 -3.93
C VAL A 270 -6.88 -12.53 -2.75
N PRO A 271 -7.85 -13.46 -2.61
CA PRO A 271 -7.77 -14.47 -1.58
C PRO A 271 -6.78 -15.56 -1.97
N GLU A 272 -5.98 -16.01 -1.00
CA GLU A 272 -5.17 -17.21 -1.11
C GLU A 272 -5.63 -18.25 -0.12
N ILE A 273 -5.82 -19.46 -0.61
CA ILE A 273 -5.86 -20.69 0.17
C ILE A 273 -4.73 -21.56 -0.34
N ASP A 274 -3.70 -21.70 0.45
CA ASP A 274 -2.53 -22.46 0.06
C ASP A 274 -2.84 -23.95 0.04
N MET A 275 -2.45 -24.58 -1.05
CA MET A 275 -2.68 -26.00 -1.31
C MET A 275 -1.75 -26.51 -2.44
N PRO A 276 -1.33 -27.77 -2.45
CA PRO A 276 -1.74 -28.85 -1.54
C PRO A 276 -0.98 -28.92 -0.22
N ALA A 277 0.19 -28.26 -0.09
CA ALA A 277 0.91 -28.10 1.17
C ALA A 277 0.33 -26.95 2.01
N HIS A 278 0.97 -26.59 3.11
CA HIS A 278 0.52 -25.52 4.03
C HIS A 278 -0.95 -25.66 4.47
N SER A 279 -1.43 -26.91 4.56
CA SER A 279 -2.86 -27.22 4.66
C SER A 279 -3.27 -27.72 6.05
N ASN A 280 -2.35 -27.84 7.02
CA ASN A 280 -2.62 -28.54 8.28
C ASN A 280 -3.77 -27.95 9.08
N ALA A 281 -3.94 -26.62 9.13
CA ALA A 281 -5.06 -26.03 9.87
C ALA A 281 -6.42 -26.50 9.28
N GLY A 282 -6.56 -26.51 7.97
CA GLY A 282 -7.76 -27.07 7.30
C GLY A 282 -7.91 -28.58 7.53
N LEU A 283 -6.81 -29.32 7.46
CA LEU A 283 -6.76 -30.77 7.67
C LEU A 283 -7.02 -31.17 9.14
N THR A 284 -6.74 -30.30 10.09
CA THR A 284 -7.14 -30.53 11.48
C THR A 284 -8.65 -30.57 11.64
N GLY A 285 -9.38 -29.78 10.86
CA GLY A 285 -10.84 -29.84 10.76
C GLY A 285 -11.36 -31.04 9.95
N TYR A 286 -10.61 -31.48 8.93
CA TYR A 286 -11.02 -32.51 7.97
C TYR A 286 -9.87 -33.50 7.71
N PRO A 287 -9.49 -34.32 8.74
CA PRO A 287 -8.32 -35.18 8.68
C PRO A 287 -8.43 -36.29 7.61
N GLU A 288 -9.63 -36.61 7.13
CA GLU A 288 -9.88 -37.56 6.06
C GLU A 288 -9.20 -37.19 4.73
N PHE A 289 -8.86 -35.91 4.54
CA PHE A 289 -8.15 -35.41 3.34
C PHE A 289 -6.64 -35.32 3.53
N ALA A 290 -6.10 -35.69 4.68
CA ALA A 290 -4.70 -35.56 4.98
C ALA A 290 -3.84 -36.71 4.44
N CYS A 291 -2.74 -36.34 3.74
CA CYS A 291 -1.61 -37.21 3.42
C CYS A 291 -0.29 -36.57 3.88
N SER A 292 -0.35 -35.89 5.01
CA SER A 292 0.79 -35.21 5.62
C SER A 292 1.84 -36.19 6.16
N ALA A 293 3.11 -35.76 6.21
CA ALA A 293 4.20 -36.54 6.79
C ALA A 293 4.13 -36.62 8.33
N ARG A 294 3.33 -35.76 8.96
CA ARG A 294 3.06 -35.75 10.42
C ARG A 294 1.55 -35.90 10.65
N PRO A 295 1.11 -36.38 11.82
CA PRO A 295 -0.31 -36.36 12.20
C PRO A 295 -0.87 -34.94 12.17
N THR A 296 -2.11 -34.77 11.71
CA THR A 296 -2.83 -33.50 11.76
C THR A 296 -3.18 -33.12 13.20
N GLY A 297 -3.19 -31.83 13.49
CA GLY A 297 -3.51 -31.28 14.80
C GLY A 297 -3.16 -29.80 14.88
N LEU A 298 -3.49 -29.15 15.98
CA LEU A 298 -3.11 -27.74 16.19
C LEU A 298 -1.60 -27.59 16.12
N TYR A 299 -1.15 -26.70 15.25
CA TYR A 299 0.28 -26.45 15.05
C TYR A 299 0.63 -25.00 15.35
N THR A 300 1.70 -24.80 16.10
CA THR A 300 2.16 -23.48 16.56
C THR A 300 3.63 -23.20 16.24
N GLY A 301 4.27 -24.11 15.52
CA GLY A 301 5.63 -23.95 15.02
C GLY A 301 5.69 -23.23 13.69
N THR A 302 6.89 -23.21 13.09
CA THR A 302 7.16 -22.53 11.80
C THR A 302 7.81 -23.45 10.78
N ASP A 303 7.90 -24.78 11.04
CA ASP A 303 8.37 -25.73 10.02
C ASP A 303 7.38 -25.80 8.87
N VAL A 304 7.87 -25.96 7.65
CA VAL A 304 7.10 -26.00 6.41
C VAL A 304 7.29 -27.32 5.64
N GLY A 305 6.48 -27.57 4.60
CA GLY A 305 6.65 -28.68 3.65
C GLY A 305 6.25 -30.05 4.16
N TRP A 306 5.65 -30.20 5.34
CA TRP A 306 5.29 -31.48 5.96
C TRP A 306 3.81 -31.83 5.85
N SER A 307 2.94 -30.86 5.68
CA SER A 307 1.49 -31.06 5.51
C SER A 307 1.11 -31.16 4.04
N SER A 308 0.12 -31.98 3.71
CA SER A 308 -0.48 -31.95 2.38
C SER A 308 -1.83 -32.66 2.29
N LEU A 309 -2.61 -32.23 1.32
CA LEU A 309 -3.83 -32.88 0.86
C LEU A 309 -3.51 -34.22 0.17
N CYS A 310 -4.41 -35.20 0.34
CA CYS A 310 -4.38 -36.48 -0.39
C CYS A 310 -4.86 -36.29 -1.84
N VAL A 311 -3.95 -35.92 -2.73
CA VAL A 311 -4.27 -35.53 -4.13
C VAL A 311 -4.72 -36.70 -5.03
N ASP A 312 -4.61 -37.94 -4.56
CA ASP A 312 -5.09 -39.10 -5.30
C ASP A 312 -6.54 -39.50 -4.95
N LYS A 313 -7.14 -38.89 -3.93
CA LYS A 313 -8.54 -39.05 -3.57
C LYS A 313 -9.44 -38.09 -4.36
N GLU A 314 -10.50 -38.59 -4.97
CA GLU A 314 -11.46 -37.74 -5.69
C GLU A 314 -12.22 -36.80 -4.76
N GLU A 315 -12.50 -37.21 -3.53
CA GLU A 315 -13.17 -36.42 -2.50
C GLU A 315 -12.36 -35.17 -2.11
N THR A 316 -11.03 -35.19 -2.25
CA THR A 316 -10.17 -34.02 -2.05
C THR A 316 -10.53 -32.91 -3.03
N TYR A 317 -10.85 -33.23 -4.26
CA TYR A 317 -11.22 -32.21 -5.25
C TYR A 317 -12.64 -31.66 -5.01
N ALA A 318 -13.54 -32.43 -4.44
CA ALA A 318 -14.83 -31.95 -3.97
C ALA A 318 -14.67 -30.98 -2.78
N TYR A 319 -13.72 -31.27 -1.87
CA TYR A 319 -13.35 -30.38 -0.78
C TYR A 319 -12.78 -29.06 -1.31
N VAL A 320 -11.84 -29.10 -2.25
CA VAL A 320 -11.26 -27.93 -2.91
C VAL A 320 -12.34 -27.15 -3.70
N ASP A 321 -13.24 -27.82 -4.39
CA ASP A 321 -14.33 -27.19 -5.15
C ASP A 321 -15.27 -26.38 -4.23
N ASP A 322 -15.62 -26.92 -3.06
CA ASP A 322 -16.42 -26.19 -2.07
C ASP A 322 -15.73 -24.92 -1.58
N ILE A 323 -14.43 -24.98 -1.30
CA ILE A 323 -13.61 -23.85 -0.85
C ILE A 323 -13.57 -22.76 -1.93
N VAL A 324 -13.15 -23.14 -3.14
CA VAL A 324 -13.00 -22.18 -4.24
C VAL A 324 -14.35 -21.58 -4.63
N ARG A 325 -15.43 -22.37 -4.67
CA ARG A 325 -16.79 -21.90 -4.95
C ARG A 325 -17.24 -20.83 -4.00
N GLU A 326 -17.13 -21.09 -2.70
CA GLU A 326 -17.71 -20.21 -1.68
C GLU A 326 -16.89 -18.92 -1.54
N ILE A 327 -15.57 -18.99 -1.55
CA ILE A 327 -14.71 -17.79 -1.51
C ILE A 327 -14.87 -16.97 -2.80
N SER A 328 -14.91 -17.63 -3.97
CA SER A 328 -15.10 -16.93 -5.25
C SER A 328 -16.43 -16.18 -5.32
N ALA A 329 -17.50 -16.73 -4.73
CA ALA A 329 -18.79 -16.07 -4.67
C ALA A 329 -18.78 -14.79 -3.82
N MET A 330 -17.93 -14.71 -2.80
CA MET A 330 -17.77 -13.55 -1.93
C MET A 330 -16.79 -12.50 -2.47
N THR A 331 -15.92 -12.89 -3.43
CA THR A 331 -14.80 -12.07 -3.91
C THR A 331 -15.08 -11.55 -5.32
N PRO A 332 -15.37 -10.25 -5.50
CA PRO A 332 -15.64 -9.69 -6.84
C PRO A 332 -14.42 -9.68 -7.76
N GLY A 333 -13.19 -9.60 -7.20
CA GLY A 333 -11.94 -9.59 -7.96
C GLY A 333 -11.79 -10.82 -8.86
N PRO A 334 -11.07 -10.71 -9.99
CA PRO A 334 -10.99 -11.78 -10.99
C PRO A 334 -9.98 -12.89 -10.66
N TYR A 335 -9.31 -12.85 -9.52
CA TYR A 335 -8.22 -13.74 -9.18
C TYR A 335 -8.51 -14.61 -7.96
N PHE A 336 -7.91 -15.81 -7.94
CA PHE A 336 -7.86 -16.71 -6.79
C PHE A 336 -6.43 -17.27 -6.73
N HIS A 337 -5.74 -17.08 -5.61
CA HIS A 337 -4.41 -17.59 -5.40
C HIS A 337 -4.49 -18.96 -4.71
N VAL A 338 -3.76 -19.95 -5.22
CA VAL A 338 -3.81 -21.34 -4.77
C VAL A 338 -2.57 -21.77 -3.97
N GLY A 339 -1.64 -20.85 -3.73
CA GLY A 339 -0.35 -21.18 -3.14
C GLY A 339 0.49 -22.06 -4.07
N GLY A 340 0.77 -23.27 -3.64
CA GLY A 340 1.45 -24.28 -4.45
C GLY A 340 2.93 -24.43 -4.18
N ASP A 341 3.46 -23.71 -3.21
CA ASP A 341 4.86 -23.74 -2.84
C ASP A 341 5.19 -24.87 -1.84
N GLU A 342 6.47 -25.14 -1.70
CA GLU A 342 7.11 -26.00 -0.69
C GLU A 342 6.52 -27.41 -0.51
N VAL A 343 5.95 -27.99 -1.56
CA VAL A 343 5.29 -29.30 -1.55
C VAL A 343 6.34 -30.43 -1.55
N ALA A 344 6.80 -30.82 -0.34
CA ALA A 344 7.81 -31.85 -0.19
C ALA A 344 7.26 -33.28 -0.07
N THR A 345 5.96 -33.45 0.20
CA THR A 345 5.33 -34.75 0.48
C THR A 345 4.79 -35.47 -0.76
N LEU A 346 4.72 -34.80 -1.90
CA LEU A 346 4.16 -35.33 -3.14
C LEU A 346 5.25 -35.60 -4.19
N THR A 347 5.01 -36.62 -5.02
CA THR A 347 5.78 -36.78 -6.26
C THR A 347 5.45 -35.67 -7.27
N ASN A 348 6.35 -35.38 -8.19
CA ASN A 348 6.12 -34.38 -9.22
C ASN A 348 4.86 -34.69 -10.06
N ALA A 349 4.58 -35.95 -10.37
CA ALA A 349 3.38 -36.34 -11.11
C ALA A 349 2.08 -36.05 -10.33
N GLN A 350 2.07 -36.29 -9.03
CA GLN A 350 0.94 -35.97 -8.16
C GLN A 350 0.73 -34.44 -8.07
N TYR A 351 1.81 -33.68 -7.93
CA TYR A 351 1.77 -32.23 -7.91
C TYR A 351 1.21 -31.64 -9.21
N VAL A 352 1.72 -32.07 -10.35
CA VAL A 352 1.24 -31.65 -11.68
C VAL A 352 -0.25 -31.96 -11.84
N LYS A 353 -0.67 -33.19 -11.55
CA LYS A 353 -2.10 -33.61 -11.56
C LYS A 353 -2.95 -32.67 -10.70
N PHE A 354 -2.48 -32.34 -9.50
CA PHE A 354 -3.21 -31.47 -8.57
C PHE A 354 -3.37 -30.06 -9.14
N VAL A 355 -2.28 -29.42 -9.55
CA VAL A 355 -2.31 -28.05 -10.08
C VAL A 355 -3.23 -27.94 -11.30
N GLU A 356 -3.16 -28.88 -12.25
CA GLU A 356 -4.02 -28.86 -13.44
C GLU A 356 -5.51 -29.00 -13.08
N ARG A 357 -5.85 -29.82 -12.09
CA ARG A 357 -7.24 -29.98 -11.62
C ARG A 357 -7.74 -28.76 -10.87
N VAL A 358 -6.92 -28.19 -9.98
CA VAL A 358 -7.28 -26.99 -9.22
C VAL A 358 -7.43 -25.79 -10.15
N GLN A 359 -6.57 -25.65 -11.15
CA GLN A 359 -6.72 -24.63 -12.20
C GLN A 359 -8.08 -24.72 -12.90
N ALA A 360 -8.53 -25.92 -13.22
CA ALA A 360 -9.85 -26.14 -13.81
C ALA A 360 -10.99 -25.77 -12.85
N ILE A 361 -10.85 -26.08 -11.56
CA ILE A 361 -11.82 -25.70 -10.51
C ILE A 361 -11.89 -24.18 -10.38
N VAL A 362 -10.75 -23.49 -10.28
CA VAL A 362 -10.71 -22.02 -10.20
C VAL A 362 -11.40 -21.38 -11.40
N ASN A 363 -11.10 -21.85 -12.62
CA ASN A 363 -11.70 -21.33 -13.84
C ASN A 363 -13.22 -21.61 -13.94
N LYS A 364 -13.71 -22.75 -13.41
CA LYS A 364 -15.14 -23.09 -13.32
C LYS A 364 -15.95 -21.98 -12.63
N TYR A 365 -15.34 -21.29 -11.65
CA TYR A 365 -15.99 -20.19 -10.92
C TYR A 365 -15.64 -18.79 -11.47
N GLY A 366 -15.14 -18.71 -12.71
CA GLY A 366 -14.86 -17.46 -13.40
C GLY A 366 -13.64 -16.70 -12.90
N LYS A 367 -12.78 -17.37 -12.11
CA LYS A 367 -11.54 -16.77 -11.61
C LYS A 367 -10.34 -17.19 -12.44
N LYS A 368 -9.32 -16.33 -12.45
CA LYS A 368 -7.99 -16.65 -13.00
C LYS A 368 -7.13 -17.16 -11.84
N MET A 369 -6.48 -18.30 -12.06
CA MET A 369 -5.58 -18.85 -11.06
C MET A 369 -4.30 -18.03 -10.95
N VAL A 370 -3.89 -17.75 -9.72
CA VAL A 370 -2.56 -17.28 -9.36
C VAL A 370 -1.92 -18.35 -8.46
N GLY A 371 -0.63 -18.52 -8.50
CA GLY A 371 0.10 -19.40 -7.57
C GLY A 371 1.59 -19.13 -7.60
N TRP A 372 2.29 -19.57 -6.56
CA TRP A 372 3.74 -19.41 -6.48
C TRP A 372 4.43 -20.12 -7.65
N GLU A 373 5.65 -19.76 -7.97
CA GLU A 373 6.36 -20.17 -9.18
C GLU A 373 6.42 -21.69 -9.41
N GLU A 374 6.25 -22.50 -8.37
CA GLU A 374 6.24 -23.96 -8.45
C GLU A 374 5.13 -24.52 -9.35
N ILE A 375 4.01 -23.78 -9.49
CA ILE A 375 2.90 -24.18 -10.39
C ILE A 375 3.35 -24.33 -11.84
N THR A 376 4.47 -23.75 -12.22
CA THR A 376 5.04 -23.84 -13.59
C THR A 376 5.48 -25.23 -13.99
N LYS A 377 5.58 -26.17 -13.03
CA LYS A 377 5.79 -27.60 -13.30
C LYS A 377 4.60 -28.23 -14.04
N ALA A 378 3.42 -27.66 -13.87
CA ALA A 378 2.19 -28.11 -14.54
C ALA A 378 1.93 -27.34 -15.84
N ARG A 379 0.98 -27.82 -16.63
CA ARG A 379 0.51 -27.11 -17.81
C ARG A 379 -0.40 -25.95 -17.41
N LEU A 380 0.09 -24.73 -17.61
CA LEU A 380 -0.65 -23.52 -17.28
C LEU A 380 -1.50 -23.02 -18.45
N LEU A 381 -2.65 -22.41 -18.12
CA LEU A 381 -3.43 -21.66 -19.09
C LEU A 381 -2.82 -20.25 -19.28
N PRO A 382 -2.98 -19.62 -20.45
CA PRO A 382 -2.49 -18.26 -20.68
C PRO A 382 -3.09 -17.21 -19.75
N THR A 383 -4.21 -17.50 -19.08
CA THR A 383 -4.86 -16.66 -18.09
C THR A 383 -4.29 -16.80 -16.68
N THR A 384 -3.50 -17.85 -16.44
CA THR A 384 -2.84 -18.12 -15.15
C THR A 384 -1.68 -17.16 -14.96
N ILE A 385 -1.42 -16.79 -13.71
CA ILE A 385 -0.29 -15.95 -13.33
C ILE A 385 0.59 -16.73 -12.36
N ALA A 386 1.87 -16.84 -12.66
CA ALA A 386 2.84 -17.40 -11.74
C ALA A 386 3.51 -16.26 -10.94
N GLN A 387 3.59 -16.41 -9.63
CA GLN A 387 4.25 -15.45 -8.75
C GLN A 387 5.67 -15.92 -8.44
N GLN A 388 6.63 -15.20 -9.00
CA GLN A 388 8.06 -15.48 -8.80
C GLN A 388 8.49 -15.03 -7.41
N TRP A 389 9.24 -15.88 -6.69
CA TRP A 389 9.74 -15.52 -5.38
C TRP A 389 11.21 -15.92 -5.09
N LYS A 390 11.69 -17.07 -5.56
CA LYS A 390 13.05 -17.52 -5.20
C LYS A 390 13.92 -17.99 -6.37
N SER A 391 13.35 -18.44 -7.48
CA SER A 391 14.12 -19.06 -8.55
C SER A 391 13.76 -18.52 -9.94
N ASP A 392 14.44 -19.00 -10.96
CA ASP A 392 14.16 -18.71 -12.35
C ASP A 392 13.12 -19.66 -12.98
N SER A 393 12.59 -20.61 -12.20
CA SER A 393 11.56 -21.55 -12.66
C SER A 393 10.30 -20.84 -13.17
N ALA A 394 10.02 -19.64 -12.65
CA ALA A 394 8.95 -18.78 -13.15
C ALA A 394 9.01 -18.49 -14.66
N THR A 395 10.20 -18.55 -15.27
CA THR A 395 10.37 -18.34 -16.72
C THR A 395 9.59 -19.38 -17.54
N ALA A 396 9.35 -20.58 -17.00
CA ALA A 396 8.55 -21.60 -17.64
C ALA A 396 7.07 -21.19 -17.84
N ALA A 397 6.54 -20.29 -17.00
CA ALA A 397 5.20 -19.73 -17.20
C ALA A 397 5.15 -18.90 -18.49
N VAL A 398 6.16 -18.06 -18.72
CA VAL A 398 6.26 -17.21 -19.92
C VAL A 398 6.33 -18.05 -21.18
N ALA A 399 7.10 -19.14 -21.15
CA ALA A 399 7.20 -20.10 -22.26
C ALA A 399 5.84 -20.77 -22.58
N GLN A 400 4.94 -20.87 -21.60
CA GLN A 400 3.57 -21.38 -21.74
C GLN A 400 2.54 -20.29 -22.09
N GLY A 401 2.95 -19.01 -22.25
CA GLY A 401 2.06 -17.89 -22.55
C GLY A 401 1.37 -17.28 -21.32
N ALA A 402 1.68 -17.75 -20.11
CA ALA A 402 1.22 -17.18 -18.85
C ALA A 402 2.03 -15.91 -18.47
N LYS A 403 1.56 -15.17 -17.48
CA LYS A 403 2.20 -13.93 -17.01
C LYS A 403 2.83 -14.12 -15.64
N LEU A 404 3.64 -13.13 -15.24
CA LEU A 404 4.35 -13.14 -13.97
C LEU A 404 3.94 -11.97 -13.07
N ILE A 405 3.84 -12.25 -11.77
CA ILE A 405 4.01 -11.29 -10.69
C ILE A 405 5.44 -11.44 -10.17
N MET A 406 6.17 -10.34 -10.05
CA MET A 406 7.54 -10.36 -9.55
C MET A 406 7.56 -10.05 -8.05
N SER A 407 8.02 -11.03 -7.25
CA SER A 407 8.08 -10.98 -5.79
C SER A 407 9.41 -11.54 -5.24
N PRO A 408 10.58 -11.19 -5.81
CA PRO A 408 11.84 -11.82 -5.39
C PRO A 408 12.11 -11.63 -3.91
N ALA A 409 12.25 -12.74 -3.16
CA ALA A 409 12.33 -12.74 -1.71
C ALA A 409 13.56 -11.96 -1.19
N ASN A 410 14.67 -12.00 -1.91
CA ASN A 410 15.88 -11.26 -1.58
C ASN A 410 15.82 -9.75 -1.93
N LYS A 411 14.66 -9.28 -2.38
CA LYS A 411 14.41 -7.88 -2.74
C LYS A 411 13.21 -7.28 -2.02
N ILE A 412 12.05 -7.90 -2.11
CA ILE A 412 10.78 -7.29 -1.69
C ILE A 412 9.93 -8.11 -0.74
N TYR A 413 10.46 -9.20 -0.16
CA TYR A 413 9.82 -9.80 1.02
C TYR A 413 10.03 -8.88 2.22
N LEU A 414 8.94 -8.31 2.71
CA LEU A 414 8.99 -7.28 3.76
C LEU A 414 9.16 -7.87 5.16
N ASP A 415 8.99 -9.17 5.31
CA ASP A 415 9.30 -9.91 6.54
C ASP A 415 10.79 -10.22 6.71
N MET A 416 11.61 -10.03 5.68
CA MET A 416 13.06 -10.14 5.83
C MET A 416 13.63 -9.03 6.72
N LYS A 417 14.57 -9.35 7.59
CA LYS A 417 15.27 -8.39 8.44
C LYS A 417 16.00 -7.32 7.61
N TYR A 418 16.01 -6.10 8.10
CA TYR A 418 16.83 -5.03 7.50
C TYR A 418 18.33 -5.25 7.71
N THR A 419 18.68 -5.70 8.90
CA THR A 419 20.06 -5.92 9.34
C THR A 419 20.10 -7.09 10.35
N PRO A 420 21.30 -7.64 10.67
CA PRO A 420 21.41 -8.65 11.74
C PRO A 420 20.87 -8.20 13.10
N ALA A 421 20.90 -6.89 13.38
CA ALA A 421 20.38 -6.30 14.63
C ALA A 421 18.85 -6.07 14.63
N THR A 422 18.16 -6.26 13.51
CA THR A 422 16.70 -6.16 13.47
C THR A 422 16.09 -7.31 14.29
N GLU A 423 15.26 -7.01 15.29
CA GLU A 423 14.70 -8.03 16.18
C GLU A 423 13.61 -8.87 15.49
N LEU A 424 12.71 -8.19 14.76
CA LEU A 424 11.61 -8.81 14.01
C LEU A 424 12.06 -9.26 12.62
N GLY A 425 11.35 -10.24 12.07
CA GLY A 425 11.55 -10.72 10.72
C GLY A 425 12.48 -11.93 10.64
N LEU A 426 12.59 -12.47 9.43
CA LEU A 426 13.43 -13.62 9.05
C LEU A 426 14.63 -13.15 8.23
N ASN A 427 15.55 -14.07 7.90
CA ASN A 427 16.75 -13.75 7.12
C ASN A 427 17.17 -14.87 6.17
N TRP A 428 16.26 -15.82 5.92
CA TRP A 428 16.57 -16.99 5.09
C TRP A 428 16.86 -16.63 3.63
N ALA A 429 16.22 -15.56 3.09
CA ALA A 429 16.49 -15.12 1.71
C ALA A 429 17.64 -14.10 1.65
N ALA A 430 17.66 -13.14 2.57
CA ALA A 430 18.67 -12.08 2.68
C ALA A 430 18.40 -11.18 3.89
N TYR A 431 19.31 -10.25 4.19
CA TYR A 431 18.97 -8.99 4.85
C TYR A 431 18.56 -8.00 3.77
N VAL A 432 17.30 -7.54 3.80
CA VAL A 432 16.74 -6.68 2.76
C VAL A 432 16.68 -5.24 3.25
N THR A 433 17.58 -4.41 2.77
CA THR A 433 17.60 -2.97 3.09
C THR A 433 16.58 -2.20 2.24
N VAL A 434 16.39 -0.92 2.53
CA VAL A 434 15.52 -0.04 1.70
C VAL A 434 16.07 0.07 0.28
N ARG A 435 17.41 0.13 0.13
CA ARG A 435 18.05 0.21 -1.16
C ARG A 435 17.92 -1.09 -1.96
N ASP A 436 18.01 -2.26 -1.31
CA ASP A 436 17.78 -3.55 -1.97
C ASP A 436 16.35 -3.65 -2.49
N ALA A 437 15.38 -3.13 -1.74
CA ALA A 437 13.98 -3.09 -2.15
C ALA A 437 13.71 -2.11 -3.30
N TYR A 438 14.61 -1.14 -3.53
CA TYR A 438 14.46 -0.12 -4.57
C TYR A 438 15.31 -0.38 -5.82
N ASP A 439 16.56 -0.85 -5.64
CA ASP A 439 17.62 -0.83 -6.66
C ASP A 439 17.62 -2.10 -7.53
N TRP A 440 16.47 -2.39 -8.15
CA TRP A 440 16.29 -3.48 -9.11
C TRP A 440 15.21 -3.12 -10.12
N ASP A 441 15.20 -3.84 -11.26
CA ASP A 441 14.17 -3.69 -12.30
C ASP A 441 13.49 -5.04 -12.55
N PRO A 442 12.17 -5.15 -12.40
CA PRO A 442 11.42 -6.37 -12.69
C PRO A 442 11.69 -6.94 -14.08
N ALA A 443 11.81 -6.08 -15.09
CA ALA A 443 12.04 -6.49 -16.48
C ALA A 443 13.46 -7.00 -16.76
N MET A 444 14.39 -6.81 -15.83
CA MET A 444 15.80 -7.23 -15.95
C MET A 444 16.19 -8.30 -14.93
N TYR A 445 15.28 -8.69 -14.04
CA TYR A 445 15.59 -9.58 -12.92
C TYR A 445 15.78 -11.04 -13.37
N LEU A 446 14.94 -11.52 -14.28
CA LEU A 446 15.02 -12.88 -14.83
C LEU A 446 15.44 -12.84 -16.30
N LYS A 447 16.42 -13.66 -16.66
CA LYS A 447 16.87 -13.77 -18.05
C LYS A 447 15.74 -14.28 -18.97
N GLY A 448 15.48 -13.56 -20.06
CA GLY A 448 14.44 -13.93 -21.04
C GLY A 448 13.03 -13.47 -20.68
N VAL A 449 12.83 -12.85 -19.52
CA VAL A 449 11.57 -12.19 -19.15
C VAL A 449 11.62 -10.75 -19.60
N THR A 450 10.54 -10.26 -20.20
CA THR A 450 10.40 -8.87 -20.63
C THR A 450 9.24 -8.22 -19.89
N GLU A 451 9.16 -6.89 -19.94
CA GLU A 451 8.10 -6.14 -19.29
C GLU A 451 6.69 -6.59 -19.72
N GLN A 452 6.53 -7.00 -21.00
CA GLN A 452 5.28 -7.53 -21.51
C GLN A 452 4.83 -8.84 -20.87
N SER A 453 5.76 -9.62 -20.32
CA SER A 453 5.49 -10.87 -19.60
C SER A 453 5.10 -10.66 -18.15
N ILE A 454 5.27 -9.43 -17.62
CA ILE A 454 5.08 -9.08 -16.22
C ILE A 454 3.76 -8.31 -16.08
N VAL A 455 2.87 -8.76 -15.19
CA VAL A 455 1.68 -7.98 -14.80
C VAL A 455 2.01 -6.93 -13.76
N GLY A 456 3.03 -7.16 -12.95
CA GLY A 456 3.52 -6.20 -11.96
C GLY A 456 4.38 -6.80 -10.86
N VAL A 457 4.40 -6.09 -9.73
CA VAL A 457 5.19 -6.45 -8.54
C VAL A 457 4.27 -6.62 -7.34
N GLU A 458 4.66 -7.50 -6.43
CA GLU A 458 3.97 -7.68 -5.16
C GLU A 458 4.94 -7.92 -4.02
N ALA A 459 4.76 -7.18 -2.93
CA ALA A 459 5.58 -7.29 -1.73
C ALA A 459 4.89 -8.17 -0.68
N PRO A 460 5.31 -9.43 -0.50
CA PRO A 460 4.81 -10.26 0.59
C PRO A 460 5.33 -9.79 1.95
N ILE A 461 4.48 -9.96 2.98
CA ILE A 461 4.87 -9.85 4.38
C ILE A 461 4.30 -11.05 5.15
N TRP A 462 5.18 -12.00 5.45
CA TRP A 462 4.88 -13.20 6.24
C TRP A 462 4.90 -12.86 7.73
N SER A 463 4.03 -13.49 8.52
CA SER A 463 3.76 -13.00 9.86
C SER A 463 4.28 -13.91 11.00
N GLU A 464 5.22 -14.84 10.75
CA GLU A 464 5.76 -15.75 11.78
C GLU A 464 6.29 -15.01 13.01
N THR A 465 6.89 -13.82 12.79
CA THR A 465 7.44 -12.99 13.88
C THR A 465 6.59 -11.75 14.17
N LEU A 466 5.46 -11.55 13.46
CA LEU A 466 4.68 -10.31 13.47
C LEU A 466 3.33 -10.50 14.17
N ARG A 467 3.24 -10.16 15.44
CA ARG A 467 2.07 -10.43 16.28
C ARG A 467 1.00 -9.32 16.28
N ASN A 468 1.23 -8.21 15.64
CA ASN A 468 0.31 -7.06 15.58
C ASN A 468 0.66 -6.15 14.40
N ILE A 469 -0.24 -5.25 14.07
CA ILE A 469 -0.08 -4.35 12.93
C ILE A 469 1.09 -3.37 13.08
N GLY A 470 1.46 -3.00 14.28
CA GLY A 470 2.64 -2.15 14.54
C GLY A 470 3.96 -2.84 14.14
N ALA A 471 4.05 -4.17 14.33
CA ALA A 471 5.17 -4.99 13.86
C ALA A 471 5.19 -5.10 12.33
N VAL A 472 4.01 -5.24 11.69
CA VAL A 472 3.86 -5.22 10.24
C VAL A 472 4.35 -3.89 9.67
N PHE A 473 3.89 -2.76 10.21
CA PHE A 473 4.35 -1.44 9.75
C PHE A 473 5.85 -1.23 9.95
N TYR A 474 6.40 -1.70 11.08
CA TYR A 474 7.83 -1.60 11.35
C TYR A 474 8.68 -2.25 10.27
N LEU A 475 8.27 -3.43 9.77
CA LEU A 475 8.98 -4.12 8.70
C LEU A 475 8.59 -3.61 7.31
N ALA A 476 7.33 -3.21 7.09
CA ALA A 476 6.88 -2.69 5.80
C ALA A 476 7.48 -1.30 5.49
N LEU A 477 7.59 -0.44 6.49
CA LEU A 477 8.13 0.91 6.30
C LEU A 477 9.59 1.00 6.72
N PRO A 478 10.45 1.59 5.88
CA PRO A 478 10.18 2.35 4.66
C PRO A 478 10.32 1.59 3.33
N ARG A 479 10.27 0.24 3.29
CA ARG A 479 10.44 -0.56 2.04
C ARG A 479 9.20 -0.58 1.15
N MET A 480 7.99 -0.58 1.70
CA MET A 480 6.75 -0.58 0.90
C MET A 480 6.68 0.60 -0.08
N PRO A 481 7.01 1.85 0.29
CA PRO A 481 7.11 2.96 -0.67
C PRO A 481 8.11 2.71 -1.82
N ALA A 482 9.19 1.95 -1.58
CA ALA A 482 10.15 1.59 -2.63
C ALA A 482 9.51 0.64 -3.66
N VAL A 483 8.78 -0.38 -3.17
CA VAL A 483 8.04 -1.31 -4.05
C VAL A 483 6.93 -0.58 -4.81
N ALA A 484 6.23 0.33 -4.15
CA ALA A 484 5.21 1.16 -4.78
C ALA A 484 5.79 1.99 -5.94
N GLU A 485 6.97 2.57 -5.76
CA GLU A 485 7.63 3.35 -6.83
C GLU A 485 8.14 2.46 -7.98
N ILE A 486 8.56 1.21 -7.71
CA ILE A 486 8.88 0.24 -8.78
C ILE A 486 7.64 -0.05 -9.62
N GLY A 487 6.52 -0.26 -8.97
CA GLY A 487 5.26 -0.60 -9.65
C GLY A 487 4.61 0.58 -10.37
N TRP A 488 4.83 1.79 -9.90
CA TRP A 488 4.19 3.00 -10.40
C TRP A 488 5.05 3.78 -11.40
N THR A 489 6.28 4.11 -11.02
CA THR A 489 7.13 5.03 -11.79
C THR A 489 7.88 4.30 -12.90
N PRO A 490 7.89 4.80 -14.15
CA PRO A 490 8.72 4.25 -15.22
C PRO A 490 10.19 4.17 -14.82
N GLN A 491 10.90 3.13 -15.27
CA GLN A 491 12.29 2.89 -14.89
C GLN A 491 13.21 4.10 -15.13
N ALA A 492 13.02 4.80 -16.24
CA ALA A 492 13.83 5.99 -16.58
C ALA A 492 13.60 7.17 -15.62
N GLY A 493 12.49 7.20 -14.88
CA GLY A 493 12.17 8.24 -13.89
C GLY A 493 12.66 7.92 -12.49
N ARG A 494 13.25 6.73 -12.24
CA ARG A 494 13.66 6.28 -10.92
C ARG A 494 15.11 6.64 -10.63
N SER A 495 15.37 7.14 -9.41
CA SER A 495 16.72 7.46 -8.90
C SER A 495 16.73 7.27 -7.40
N TRP A 496 17.67 6.48 -6.90
CA TRP A 496 17.83 6.24 -5.46
C TRP A 496 18.02 7.55 -4.69
N GLU A 497 18.87 8.46 -5.17
CA GLU A 497 19.14 9.73 -4.48
C GLU A 497 17.88 10.62 -4.41
N SER A 498 17.11 10.68 -5.50
CA SER A 498 15.82 11.36 -5.50
C SER A 498 14.81 10.67 -4.57
N PHE A 499 14.68 9.34 -4.67
CA PHE A 499 13.74 8.57 -3.86
C PHE A 499 14.00 8.74 -2.37
N ARG A 500 15.24 8.52 -1.91
CA ARG A 500 15.56 8.62 -0.47
C ARG A 500 15.34 10.03 0.09
N SER A 501 15.59 11.07 -0.70
CA SER A 501 15.38 12.46 -0.30
C SER A 501 13.88 12.80 -0.19
N ARG A 502 13.04 12.23 -1.06
CA ARG A 502 11.59 12.37 -0.99
C ARG A 502 11.00 11.55 0.14
N LEU A 503 11.44 10.30 0.30
CA LEU A 503 10.91 9.37 1.27
C LEU A 503 11.07 9.85 2.72
N VAL A 504 12.20 10.44 3.08
CA VAL A 504 12.44 10.94 4.43
C VAL A 504 11.41 12.00 4.85
N THR A 505 10.85 12.75 3.90
CA THR A 505 9.82 13.75 4.19
C THR A 505 8.44 13.14 4.52
N HIS A 506 8.28 11.82 4.32
CA HIS A 506 7.07 11.09 4.68
C HIS A 506 7.06 10.63 6.15
N GLU A 507 8.21 10.63 6.83
CA GLU A 507 8.32 10.18 8.23
C GLU A 507 7.35 10.93 9.17
N PRO A 508 7.23 12.27 9.15
CA PRO A 508 6.24 12.93 9.97
C PRO A 508 4.79 12.55 9.65
N ARG A 509 4.50 12.14 8.40
CA ARG A 509 3.19 11.64 7.98
C ARG A 509 2.87 10.30 8.65
N TRP A 510 3.86 9.39 8.74
CA TRP A 510 3.71 8.12 9.44
C TRP A 510 3.42 8.33 10.93
N HIS A 511 4.04 9.33 11.56
CA HIS A 511 3.74 9.71 12.95
C HIS A 511 2.28 10.13 13.14
N TYR A 512 1.75 11.02 12.29
CA TYR A 512 0.34 11.41 12.36
C TYR A 512 -0.61 10.24 12.16
N LEU A 513 -0.25 9.28 11.32
CA LEU A 513 -1.04 8.09 11.02
C LEU A 513 -0.87 6.98 12.07
N GLY A 514 0.02 7.13 13.04
CA GLY A 514 0.33 6.12 14.06
C GLY A 514 1.02 4.88 13.48
N TRP A 515 1.69 5.00 12.35
CA TRP A 515 2.39 3.90 11.70
C TRP A 515 3.83 3.80 12.22
N ASN A 516 4.17 2.62 12.74
CA ASN A 516 5.53 2.30 13.14
C ASN A 516 6.42 2.10 11.91
N TYR A 517 7.73 2.35 12.03
CA TYR A 517 8.66 2.18 10.92
C TYR A 517 10.08 1.90 11.40
N PHE A 518 10.86 1.24 10.57
CA PHE A 518 12.28 1.03 10.81
C PHE A 518 13.07 2.29 10.41
N ARG A 519 13.82 2.86 11.36
CA ARG A 519 14.69 4.01 11.09
C ARG A 519 15.96 3.58 10.38
N SER A 520 15.86 3.42 9.07
CA SER A 520 16.95 2.93 8.24
C SER A 520 18.13 3.91 8.19
N PRO A 521 19.39 3.47 8.43
CA PRO A 521 20.56 4.34 8.31
C PRO A 521 20.85 4.77 6.87
N GLN A 522 20.19 4.22 5.88
CA GLN A 522 20.32 4.61 4.47
C GLN A 522 19.56 5.88 4.11
N LEU A 523 18.67 6.36 5.00
CA LEU A 523 17.86 7.54 4.79
C LEU A 523 18.38 8.72 5.64
N PRO A 524 18.35 9.95 5.11
CA PRO A 524 18.87 11.13 5.80
C PRO A 524 17.85 11.71 6.79
N TRP A 525 17.51 10.94 7.83
CA TRP A 525 16.53 11.32 8.88
C TRP A 525 16.92 12.60 9.63
#